data_0fb48ca23bfd22f78863d036fe430acd
#
_entry.id   0fb48ca23bfd22f78863d036fe430acd
#
_cell.length_a   1.000
_cell.length_b   1.000
_cell.length_c   1.000
_cell.angle_alpha   90.00
_cell.angle_beta   90.00
_cell.angle_gamma   90.00
#
_symmetry.space_group_name_H-M   'P 1'
#
loop_
_entity.id
_entity.type
_entity.pdbx_description
1 polymer ?
#
loop_
_entity_poly.entity_id
_entity_poly.type
_entity_poly.pdbx_seq_one_letter_code
_entity_poly.pdbx_strand_id
1 'polypeptide(L)'
;PACAVAIRTAMVAPAAADKYNPAVRRPTKGQEASYTPTNILVTGGAGFIASHVVIRLVKSYPQYKVVCLDKIDYCSSLHNLDEVANYPNYKFIKGNILSADLIKYVLDTEKIDTILHAAAQTHVDNSFGNSFAFTENNVLGTHVLLESAKSIGIRRFIHVSTDEVYGSSYQDEPSRREGDVLEPTNPYAATKAAAEAIARSYWFSFKMPVIVTRGNNVYGPHQYPEKVIPKFVRRLVKEQPCCIHGDGSNSRHFIYVGDVAAAFDTILHSGVDGEVYNIGCDDEHTNLEVARKLVRAVHPDRAEGDDLIEYVPDRPFNDVRYYIDSTKLHALGWKPVVSFEEGLAKTVEWYKKVSADWWDIGTDSALAAHPTPPAGVSNSLVQDVPSKL
;
A
#
# COMPACT_ATOMS: atom_id res chain seq x y z
N PRO A 1 -42.32 5.38 -52.91
CA PRO A 1 -41.55 4.24 -52.46
C PRO A 1 -40.79 4.62 -51.18
N ALA A 2 -41.29 4.04 -50.09
CA ALA A 2 -40.76 4.24 -48.76
C ALA A 2 -39.56 3.33 -48.54
N CYS A 3 -38.44 3.89 -48.15
CA CYS A 3 -37.25 3.10 -47.75
C CYS A 3 -37.36 2.85 -46.25
N ALA A 4 -37.67 1.61 -45.87
CA ALA A 4 -37.70 1.17 -44.49
C ALA A 4 -36.26 0.85 -44.07
N VAL A 5 -35.71 1.61 -43.12
CA VAL A 5 -34.44 1.31 -42.49
C VAL A 5 -34.71 0.30 -41.35
N ALA A 6 -34.30 -0.92 -41.52
CA ALA A 6 -34.34 -1.96 -40.50
C ALA A 6 -33.20 -1.73 -39.51
N ILE A 7 -33.55 -1.34 -38.28
CA ILE A 7 -32.63 -1.28 -37.13
C ILE A 7 -32.35 -2.75 -36.75
N ARG A 8 -31.16 -3.26 -37.07
CA ARG A 8 -30.66 -4.51 -36.51
C ARG A 8 -30.22 -4.25 -35.07
N THR A 9 -30.99 -4.76 -34.14
CA THR A 9 -30.57 -4.93 -32.76
C THR A 9 -29.40 -5.93 -32.73
N ALA A 10 -28.20 -5.44 -32.49
CA ALA A 10 -27.06 -6.31 -32.25
C ALA A 10 -27.26 -7.04 -30.92
N MET A 11 -27.52 -8.33 -30.98
CA MET A 11 -27.42 -9.19 -29.81
C MET A 11 -25.95 -9.18 -29.35
N VAL A 12 -25.71 -8.64 -28.16
CA VAL A 12 -24.41 -8.78 -27.47
C VAL A 12 -24.24 -10.25 -27.16
N ALA A 13 -23.27 -10.87 -27.81
CA ALA A 13 -22.88 -12.25 -27.51
C ALA A 13 -22.41 -12.30 -26.05
N PRO A 14 -22.71 -13.38 -25.29
CA PRO A 14 -22.18 -13.56 -23.95
C PRO A 14 -20.64 -13.59 -24.05
N ALA A 15 -19.99 -12.86 -23.13
CA ALA A 15 -18.55 -12.78 -23.03
C ALA A 15 -17.93 -14.18 -23.12
N ALA A 16 -16.97 -14.35 -24.02
CA ALA A 16 -16.26 -15.60 -24.21
C ALA A 16 -15.67 -16.04 -22.86
N ALA A 17 -16.06 -17.23 -22.40
CA ALA A 17 -15.48 -17.84 -21.21
C ALA A 17 -13.95 -17.86 -21.35
N ASP A 18 -13.29 -17.29 -20.36
CA ASP A 18 -11.84 -17.16 -20.26
C ASP A 18 -11.17 -18.55 -20.43
N LYS A 19 -10.58 -18.78 -21.61
CA LYS A 19 -9.87 -20.02 -21.93
C LYS A 19 -8.53 -20.17 -21.19
N TYR A 20 -8.16 -19.21 -20.38
CA TYR A 20 -6.92 -19.16 -19.59
C TYR A 20 -7.11 -19.37 -18.08
N ASN A 21 -8.28 -19.82 -17.65
CA ASN A 21 -8.47 -20.21 -16.25
C ASN A 21 -8.30 -21.73 -16.13
N PRO A 22 -7.05 -22.26 -15.95
CA PRO A 22 -6.89 -23.64 -15.50
C PRO A 22 -7.56 -23.66 -14.13
N ALA A 23 -8.54 -24.54 -13.95
CA ALA A 23 -9.36 -24.69 -12.77
C ALA A 23 -8.52 -24.49 -11.50
N VAL A 24 -8.50 -23.27 -10.97
CA VAL A 24 -8.10 -23.01 -9.60
C VAL A 24 -9.03 -23.90 -8.79
N ARG A 25 -8.49 -24.91 -8.11
CA ARG A 25 -9.30 -25.73 -7.21
C ARG A 25 -9.90 -24.76 -6.19
N ARG A 26 -11.16 -24.39 -6.42
CA ARG A 26 -11.93 -23.69 -5.38
C ARG A 26 -11.93 -24.63 -4.19
N PRO A 27 -11.59 -24.15 -2.98
CA PRO A 27 -11.72 -24.97 -1.80
C PRO A 27 -13.16 -25.50 -1.78
N THR A 28 -13.30 -26.79 -1.65
CA THR A 28 -14.62 -27.41 -1.47
C THR A 28 -15.22 -26.82 -0.20
N LYS A 29 -16.47 -26.34 -0.27
CA LYS A 29 -17.25 -25.84 0.87
C LYS A 29 -17.01 -26.76 2.08
N GLY A 30 -16.29 -26.30 3.12
CA GLY A 30 -16.06 -27.07 4.34
C GLY A 30 -14.59 -27.16 4.83
N GLN A 31 -13.58 -26.67 4.08
CA GLN A 31 -12.23 -26.51 4.61
C GLN A 31 -12.07 -25.08 5.14
N GLU A 32 -12.31 -24.89 6.43
CA GLU A 32 -11.75 -23.81 7.21
C GLU A 32 -10.21 -24.02 7.25
N ALA A 33 -9.51 -23.39 6.30
CA ALA A 33 -8.05 -23.40 6.29
C ALA A 33 -7.56 -22.37 7.33
N SER A 34 -7.56 -22.74 8.61
CA SER A 34 -6.87 -21.95 9.61
C SER A 34 -5.38 -22.18 9.46
N TYR A 35 -4.66 -21.20 8.91
CA TYR A 35 -3.22 -21.20 8.88
C TYR A 35 -2.66 -20.63 10.18
N THR A 36 -1.68 -21.31 10.77
CA THR A 36 -0.99 -20.83 11.97
C THR A 36 0.50 -20.69 11.67
N PRO A 37 1.02 -19.45 11.61
CA PRO A 37 2.46 -19.20 11.48
C PRO A 37 3.19 -19.51 12.80
N THR A 38 4.52 -19.66 12.71
CA THR A 38 5.38 -19.74 13.89
C THR A 38 6.39 -18.60 13.90
N ASN A 39 7.11 -18.41 12.79
CA ASN A 39 8.16 -17.40 12.65
C ASN A 39 7.86 -16.54 11.41
N ILE A 40 7.49 -15.30 11.63
CA ILE A 40 7.02 -14.39 10.60
C ILE A 40 8.13 -13.38 10.29
N LEU A 41 8.49 -13.23 9.00
CA LEU A 41 9.30 -12.12 8.51
C LEU A 41 8.37 -11.05 7.94
N VAL A 42 8.45 -9.83 8.48
CA VAL A 42 7.78 -8.64 7.92
C VAL A 42 8.85 -7.75 7.31
N THR A 43 8.85 -7.59 6.00
CA THR A 43 9.78 -6.68 5.30
C THR A 43 9.17 -5.30 5.16
N GLY A 44 10.00 -4.24 5.26
CA GLY A 44 9.50 -2.86 5.35
C GLY A 44 8.81 -2.56 6.68
N GLY A 45 9.13 -3.36 7.73
CA GLY A 45 8.39 -3.35 8.98
C GLY A 45 8.55 -2.09 9.83
N ALA A 46 9.57 -1.25 9.57
CA ALA A 46 9.71 0.05 10.20
C ALA A 46 8.98 1.17 9.43
N GLY A 47 8.36 0.85 8.29
CA GLY A 47 7.50 1.75 7.52
C GLY A 47 6.11 1.90 8.13
N PHE A 48 5.29 2.75 7.54
CA PHE A 48 3.97 3.12 8.03
C PHE A 48 3.03 1.94 8.28
N ILE A 49 2.54 1.28 7.22
CA ILE A 49 1.53 0.22 7.33
C ILE A 49 2.08 -0.99 8.08
N ALA A 50 3.29 -1.41 7.72
CA ALA A 50 3.87 -2.64 8.23
C ALA A 50 4.21 -2.56 9.73
N SER A 51 4.54 -1.38 10.28
CA SER A 51 4.75 -1.21 11.73
C SER A 51 3.49 -1.52 12.53
N HIS A 52 2.32 -1.10 12.06
CA HIS A 52 1.04 -1.44 12.71
C HIS A 52 0.75 -2.94 12.64
N VAL A 53 1.11 -3.60 11.54
CA VAL A 53 0.99 -5.07 11.43
C VAL A 53 1.95 -5.76 12.41
N VAL A 54 3.21 -5.33 12.48
CA VAL A 54 4.21 -5.86 13.44
C VAL A 54 3.70 -5.69 14.88
N ILE A 55 3.27 -4.48 15.26
CA ILE A 55 2.74 -4.19 16.62
C ILE A 55 1.56 -5.11 16.92
N ARG A 56 0.61 -5.25 15.99
CA ARG A 56 -0.56 -6.11 16.16
C ARG A 56 -0.15 -7.57 16.35
N LEU A 57 0.70 -8.11 15.50
CA LEU A 57 1.13 -9.51 15.58
C LEU A 57 1.91 -9.81 16.87
N VAL A 58 2.85 -8.93 17.23
CA VAL A 58 3.67 -9.08 18.46
C VAL A 58 2.81 -9.10 19.71
N LYS A 59 1.85 -8.16 19.80
CA LYS A 59 0.98 -8.02 20.99
C LYS A 59 -0.10 -9.08 21.07
N SER A 60 -0.71 -9.44 19.93
CA SER A 60 -1.85 -10.39 19.91
C SER A 60 -1.43 -11.85 19.96
N TYR A 61 -0.20 -12.16 19.52
CA TYR A 61 0.26 -13.55 19.36
C TYR A 61 1.65 -13.74 20.00
N PRO A 62 1.76 -13.80 21.34
CA PRO A 62 3.05 -13.94 22.02
C PRO A 62 3.78 -15.25 21.67
N GLN A 63 3.08 -16.24 21.12
CA GLN A 63 3.65 -17.51 20.63
C GLN A 63 4.29 -17.40 19.24
N TYR A 64 4.06 -16.32 18.47
CA TYR A 64 4.71 -16.09 17.18
C TYR A 64 6.01 -15.34 17.39
N LYS A 65 7.05 -15.70 16.67
CA LYS A 65 8.25 -14.89 16.54
C LYS A 65 8.05 -13.94 15.35
N VAL A 66 8.12 -12.64 15.59
CA VAL A 66 7.99 -11.63 14.55
C VAL A 66 9.34 -10.97 14.30
N VAL A 67 9.92 -11.22 13.14
CA VAL A 67 11.18 -10.62 12.68
C VAL A 67 10.85 -9.50 11.71
N CYS A 68 11.25 -8.28 12.06
CA CYS A 68 11.09 -7.09 11.23
C CYS A 68 12.40 -6.83 10.48
N LEU A 69 12.35 -6.76 9.14
CA LEU A 69 13.49 -6.40 8.31
C LEU A 69 13.20 -5.10 7.57
N ASP A 70 14.05 -4.09 7.74
CA ASP A 70 13.94 -2.81 7.06
C ASP A 70 15.33 -2.23 6.78
N LYS A 71 15.50 -1.54 5.65
CA LYS A 71 16.75 -0.85 5.33
C LYS A 71 16.89 0.49 6.05
N ILE A 72 15.79 1.00 6.63
CA ILE A 72 15.60 2.33 7.20
C ILE A 72 15.85 3.39 6.13
N ASP A 73 14.84 3.59 5.30
CA ASP A 73 14.81 4.65 4.30
C ASP A 73 14.22 5.94 4.90
N TYR A 74 14.22 7.03 4.14
CA TYR A 74 13.78 8.37 4.58
C TYR A 74 12.36 8.40 5.19
N CYS A 75 11.46 7.51 4.77
CA CYS A 75 10.08 7.42 5.25
C CYS A 75 9.84 6.35 6.32
N SER A 76 10.89 5.61 6.72
CA SER A 76 10.86 4.63 7.80
C SER A 76 11.38 5.24 9.11
N SER A 77 10.93 4.71 10.24
CA SER A 77 11.46 5.11 11.55
C SER A 77 11.41 3.94 12.53
N LEU A 78 12.47 3.75 13.31
CA LEU A 78 12.47 2.76 14.41
C LEU A 78 11.47 3.14 15.50
N HIS A 79 11.19 4.46 15.69
CA HIS A 79 10.17 4.93 16.62
C HIS A 79 8.79 4.37 16.34
N ASN A 80 8.49 4.00 15.08
CA ASN A 80 7.24 3.30 14.74
C ASN A 80 7.09 1.95 15.47
N LEU A 81 8.17 1.40 16.04
CA LEU A 81 8.21 0.09 16.68
C LEU A 81 8.55 0.16 18.18
N ASP A 82 8.66 1.38 18.77
CA ASP A 82 8.99 1.58 20.18
C ASP A 82 8.05 0.80 21.12
N GLU A 83 6.76 0.72 20.76
CA GLU A 83 5.76 -0.03 21.54
C GLU A 83 6.09 -1.52 21.73
N VAL A 84 6.87 -2.10 20.83
CA VAL A 84 7.19 -3.53 20.83
C VAL A 84 8.68 -3.83 20.94
N ALA A 85 9.51 -2.80 21.05
CA ALA A 85 10.98 -2.94 21.05
C ALA A 85 11.50 -3.90 22.12
N ASN A 86 10.82 -4.00 23.27
CA ASN A 86 11.22 -4.84 24.40
C ASN A 86 10.44 -6.16 24.51
N TYR A 87 9.61 -6.51 23.52
CA TYR A 87 8.86 -7.77 23.56
C TYR A 87 9.76 -8.96 23.20
N PRO A 88 9.70 -10.07 23.94
CA PRO A 88 10.60 -11.21 23.75
C PRO A 88 10.37 -11.93 22.41
N ASN A 89 9.21 -11.78 21.80
CA ASN A 89 8.84 -12.37 20.52
C ASN A 89 9.05 -11.43 19.32
N TYR A 90 9.69 -10.27 19.54
CA TYR A 90 10.02 -9.30 18.49
C TYR A 90 11.54 -9.26 18.25
N LYS A 91 11.93 -9.12 16.97
CA LYS A 91 13.32 -8.88 16.57
C LYS A 91 13.40 -7.95 15.38
N PHE A 92 14.27 -6.93 15.46
CA PHE A 92 14.58 -6.06 14.33
C PHE A 92 15.91 -6.47 13.67
N ILE A 93 15.94 -6.44 12.33
CA ILE A 93 17.13 -6.65 11.51
C ILE A 93 17.21 -5.50 10.49
N LYS A 94 18.28 -4.71 10.54
CA LYS A 94 18.54 -3.71 9.51
C LYS A 94 19.09 -4.40 8.27
N GLY A 95 18.39 -4.27 7.13
CA GLY A 95 18.82 -4.92 5.90
C GLY A 95 18.00 -4.56 4.68
N ASN A 96 18.60 -4.76 3.50
CA ASN A 96 17.97 -4.49 2.22
C ASN A 96 17.50 -5.81 1.59
N ILE A 97 16.26 -5.84 1.08
CA ILE A 97 15.67 -7.01 0.39
C ILE A 97 16.43 -7.39 -0.89
N LEU A 98 17.24 -6.49 -1.46
CA LEU A 98 18.11 -6.77 -2.59
C LEU A 98 19.31 -7.65 -2.25
N SER A 99 19.65 -7.79 -0.97
CA SER A 99 20.80 -8.61 -0.52
C SER A 99 20.39 -10.08 -0.37
N ALA A 100 20.56 -10.86 -1.44
CA ALA A 100 20.18 -12.27 -1.47
C ALA A 100 20.82 -13.09 -0.35
N ASP A 101 22.11 -12.84 -0.05
CA ASP A 101 22.83 -13.56 1.00
C ASP A 101 22.28 -13.25 2.39
N LEU A 102 21.98 -11.96 2.66
CA LEU A 102 21.35 -11.55 3.91
C LEU A 102 19.95 -12.19 4.05
N ILE A 103 19.14 -12.14 3.00
CA ILE A 103 17.80 -12.72 3.05
C ILE A 103 17.87 -14.22 3.32
N LYS A 104 18.71 -14.98 2.63
CA LYS A 104 18.89 -16.40 2.88
C LYS A 104 19.34 -16.67 4.30
N TYR A 105 20.32 -15.90 4.79
CA TYR A 105 20.81 -15.99 6.17
C TYR A 105 19.68 -15.76 7.18
N VAL A 106 18.88 -14.70 6.99
CA VAL A 106 17.74 -14.37 7.89
C VAL A 106 16.70 -15.50 7.86
N LEU A 107 16.29 -15.94 6.66
CA LEU A 107 15.28 -17.00 6.53
C LEU A 107 15.71 -18.29 7.23
N ASP A 108 16.98 -18.66 7.09
CA ASP A 108 17.51 -19.88 7.71
C ASP A 108 17.73 -19.73 9.22
N THR A 109 18.43 -18.68 9.68
CA THR A 109 18.79 -18.51 11.10
C THR A 109 17.58 -18.23 11.99
N GLU A 110 16.60 -17.45 11.47
CA GLU A 110 15.37 -17.13 12.19
C GLU A 110 14.28 -18.20 12.01
N LYS A 111 14.53 -19.24 11.18
CA LYS A 111 13.59 -20.33 10.88
C LYS A 111 12.25 -19.81 10.35
N ILE A 112 12.29 -18.84 9.44
CA ILE A 112 11.10 -18.20 8.90
C ILE A 112 10.24 -19.21 8.15
N ASP A 113 8.96 -19.25 8.49
CA ASP A 113 7.95 -20.05 7.79
C ASP A 113 6.92 -19.20 7.04
N THR A 114 6.85 -17.93 7.36
CA THR A 114 5.86 -16.99 6.82
C THR A 114 6.52 -15.66 6.48
N ILE A 115 6.21 -15.09 5.30
CA ILE A 115 6.68 -13.77 4.89
C ILE A 115 5.47 -12.87 4.62
N LEU A 116 5.46 -11.67 5.23
CA LEU A 116 4.62 -10.55 4.84
C LEU A 116 5.52 -9.50 4.19
N HIS A 117 5.43 -9.39 2.87
CA HIS A 117 6.31 -8.55 2.07
C HIS A 117 5.65 -7.21 1.78
N ALA A 118 5.96 -6.20 2.63
CA ALA A 118 5.48 -4.83 2.49
C ALA A 118 6.56 -3.82 2.08
N ALA A 119 7.84 -4.23 2.05
CA ALA A 119 8.93 -3.35 1.62
C ALA A 119 8.73 -2.92 0.16
N ALA A 120 8.59 -1.61 -0.06
CA ALA A 120 8.43 -1.01 -1.39
C ALA A 120 8.80 0.48 -1.36
N GLN A 121 9.22 1.01 -2.50
CA GLN A 121 9.18 2.45 -2.77
C GLN A 121 7.75 2.81 -3.18
N THR A 122 7.13 3.82 -2.54
CA THR A 122 5.67 4.06 -2.64
C THR A 122 5.26 5.48 -3.00
N HIS A 123 6.19 6.43 -3.10
CA HIS A 123 5.85 7.81 -3.39
C HIS A 123 5.79 8.05 -4.90
N VAL A 124 4.58 8.24 -5.43
CA VAL A 124 4.33 8.37 -6.88
C VAL A 124 5.14 9.51 -7.50
N ASP A 125 5.19 10.69 -6.86
CA ASP A 125 5.95 11.84 -7.39
C ASP A 125 7.45 11.52 -7.53
N ASN A 126 8.04 10.77 -6.58
CA ASN A 126 9.42 10.31 -6.68
C ASN A 126 9.62 9.31 -7.83
N SER A 127 8.58 8.55 -8.21
CA SER A 127 8.68 7.59 -9.29
C SER A 127 8.85 8.24 -10.67
N PHE A 128 8.37 9.46 -10.85
CA PHE A 128 8.60 10.23 -12.08
C PHE A 128 10.06 10.70 -12.20
N GLY A 129 10.71 11.00 -11.08
CA GLY A 129 12.10 11.46 -11.05
C GLY A 129 13.14 10.33 -11.03
N ASN A 130 12.80 9.15 -10.49
CA ASN A 130 13.72 8.02 -10.32
C ASN A 130 13.02 6.66 -10.44
N SER A 131 12.47 6.37 -11.62
CA SER A 131 11.74 5.11 -11.89
C SER A 131 12.62 3.85 -11.74
N PHE A 132 13.94 3.95 -12.00
CA PHE A 132 14.87 2.83 -11.85
C PHE A 132 14.95 2.32 -10.41
N ALA A 133 15.03 3.22 -9.42
CA ALA A 133 15.04 2.83 -8.00
C ALA A 133 13.75 2.10 -7.61
N PHE A 134 12.62 2.46 -8.22
CA PHE A 134 11.36 1.74 -8.03
C PHE A 134 11.40 0.34 -8.63
N THR A 135 11.93 0.18 -9.84
CA THR A 135 12.10 -1.12 -10.48
C THR A 135 13.05 -2.01 -9.68
N GLU A 136 14.18 -1.48 -9.27
CA GLU A 136 15.16 -2.21 -8.47
C GLU A 136 14.56 -2.67 -7.14
N ASN A 137 13.96 -1.76 -6.36
CA ASN A 137 13.42 -2.09 -5.05
C ASN A 137 12.15 -2.95 -5.14
N ASN A 138 11.17 -2.55 -5.96
CA ASN A 138 9.85 -3.18 -5.96
C ASN A 138 9.81 -4.47 -6.79
N VAL A 139 10.53 -4.52 -7.91
CA VAL A 139 10.52 -5.67 -8.81
C VAL A 139 11.65 -6.63 -8.46
N LEU A 140 12.91 -6.16 -8.54
CA LEU A 140 14.06 -7.02 -8.28
C LEU A 140 14.11 -7.46 -6.81
N GLY A 141 13.85 -6.56 -5.86
CA GLY A 141 13.80 -6.92 -4.43
C GLY A 141 12.73 -7.97 -4.12
N THR A 142 11.54 -7.85 -4.73
CA THR A 142 10.50 -8.90 -4.62
C THR A 142 10.98 -10.22 -5.20
N HIS A 143 11.64 -10.20 -6.35
CA HIS A 143 12.14 -11.42 -6.99
C HIS A 143 13.23 -12.10 -6.15
N VAL A 144 14.17 -11.35 -5.60
CA VAL A 144 15.20 -11.88 -4.67
C VAL A 144 14.55 -12.57 -3.47
N LEU A 145 13.51 -11.94 -2.90
CA LEU A 145 12.81 -12.50 -1.74
C LEU A 145 12.05 -13.77 -2.09
N LEU A 146 11.38 -13.80 -3.26
CA LEU A 146 10.67 -14.99 -3.75
C LEU A 146 11.62 -16.17 -4.01
N GLU A 147 12.76 -15.97 -4.67
CA GLU A 147 13.75 -17.00 -4.90
C GLU A 147 14.32 -17.55 -3.58
N SER A 148 14.61 -16.67 -2.63
CA SER A 148 15.09 -17.06 -1.32
C SER A 148 14.04 -17.86 -0.54
N ALA A 149 12.79 -17.41 -0.55
CA ALA A 149 11.66 -18.07 0.08
C ALA A 149 11.37 -19.46 -0.53
N LYS A 150 11.44 -19.57 -1.85
CA LYS A 150 11.30 -20.85 -2.56
C LYS A 150 12.36 -21.86 -2.12
N SER A 151 13.61 -21.41 -1.94
CA SER A 151 14.73 -22.30 -1.60
C SER A 151 14.58 -22.99 -0.23
N ILE A 152 13.82 -22.40 0.71
CA ILE A 152 13.56 -22.95 2.04
C ILE A 152 12.19 -23.65 2.15
N GLY A 153 11.39 -23.63 1.09
CA GLY A 153 10.03 -24.19 1.12
C GLY A 153 9.09 -23.40 2.04
N ILE A 154 9.05 -22.06 1.86
CA ILE A 154 8.18 -21.18 2.67
C ILE A 154 6.74 -21.70 2.73
N ARG A 155 6.08 -21.57 3.89
CA ARG A 155 4.71 -22.08 4.11
C ARG A 155 3.62 -21.06 3.76
N ARG A 156 3.93 -19.74 3.77
CA ARG A 156 3.05 -18.67 3.30
C ARG A 156 3.85 -17.42 2.92
N PHE A 157 3.50 -16.82 1.80
CA PHE A 157 4.08 -15.57 1.31
C PHE A 157 2.95 -14.60 0.96
N ILE A 158 2.82 -13.49 1.70
CA ILE A 158 1.83 -12.45 1.43
C ILE A 158 2.54 -11.28 0.75
N HIS A 159 2.21 -11.02 -0.52
CA HIS A 159 2.72 -9.89 -1.28
C HIS A 159 1.78 -8.70 -1.18
N VAL A 160 2.27 -7.57 -0.65
CA VAL A 160 1.50 -6.34 -0.54
C VAL A 160 1.61 -5.55 -1.84
N SER A 161 0.50 -5.42 -2.56
CA SER A 161 0.32 -4.59 -3.76
C SER A 161 -0.54 -3.36 -3.43
N THR A 162 -1.09 -2.69 -4.42
CA THR A 162 -1.88 -1.46 -4.33
C THR A 162 -3.06 -1.52 -5.28
N ASP A 163 -4.13 -0.78 -5.02
CA ASP A 163 -5.26 -0.57 -5.93
C ASP A 163 -4.86 0.20 -7.20
N GLU A 164 -3.79 0.98 -7.15
CA GLU A 164 -3.27 1.73 -8.31
C GLU A 164 -2.90 0.82 -9.50
N VAL A 165 -2.69 -0.47 -9.26
CA VAL A 165 -2.42 -1.44 -10.35
C VAL A 165 -3.61 -1.62 -11.31
N TYR A 166 -4.83 -1.29 -10.87
CA TYR A 166 -6.02 -1.32 -11.72
C TYR A 166 -6.11 -0.12 -12.68
N GLY A 167 -5.31 0.92 -12.46
CA GLY A 167 -5.42 2.20 -13.16
C GLY A 167 -6.53 3.09 -12.63
N SER A 168 -6.68 4.26 -13.25
CA SER A 168 -7.71 5.24 -12.89
C SER A 168 -9.10 4.71 -13.23
N SER A 169 -10.10 4.99 -12.40
CA SER A 169 -11.51 4.77 -12.70
C SER A 169 -12.29 6.08 -12.73
N TYR A 170 -13.42 6.08 -13.44
CA TYR A 170 -14.34 7.21 -13.53
C TYR A 170 -15.56 7.00 -12.62
N GLN A 171 -16.34 8.08 -12.37
CA GLN A 171 -17.46 8.03 -11.41
C GLN A 171 -18.54 7.00 -11.77
N ASP A 172 -18.76 6.76 -13.07
CA ASP A 172 -19.77 5.83 -13.56
C ASP A 172 -19.28 4.38 -13.68
N GLU A 173 -18.02 4.12 -13.36
CA GLU A 173 -17.45 2.77 -13.41
C GLU A 173 -17.69 2.00 -12.11
N PRO A 174 -17.99 0.69 -12.22
CA PRO A 174 -18.12 -0.17 -11.05
C PRO A 174 -16.78 -0.31 -10.31
N SER A 175 -16.84 -0.70 -9.04
CA SER A 175 -15.66 -1.03 -8.25
C SER A 175 -14.87 -2.19 -8.88
N ARG A 176 -13.54 -2.07 -8.89
CA ARG A 176 -12.62 -3.09 -9.43
C ARG A 176 -12.57 -4.31 -8.51
N ARG A 177 -12.64 -5.48 -9.12
CA ARG A 177 -12.55 -6.78 -8.44
C ARG A 177 -11.19 -7.41 -8.67
N GLU A 178 -10.86 -8.40 -7.86
CA GLU A 178 -9.54 -9.06 -7.89
C GLU A 178 -9.23 -9.76 -9.24
N GLY A 179 -10.26 -10.08 -10.02
CA GLY A 179 -10.14 -10.70 -11.37
C GLY A 179 -9.99 -9.71 -12.52
N ASP A 180 -10.14 -8.41 -12.26
CA ASP A 180 -10.10 -7.39 -13.31
C ASP A 180 -8.69 -7.18 -13.86
N VAL A 181 -8.62 -6.64 -15.09
CA VAL A 181 -7.36 -6.35 -15.79
C VAL A 181 -6.58 -5.28 -15.03
N LEU A 182 -5.27 -5.40 -15.02
CA LEU A 182 -4.35 -4.42 -14.46
C LEU A 182 -3.90 -3.45 -15.56
N GLU A 183 -4.13 -2.16 -15.35
CA GLU A 183 -3.81 -1.07 -16.28
C GLU A 183 -3.08 0.08 -15.56
N PRO A 184 -1.89 -0.18 -14.98
CA PRO A 184 -1.18 0.80 -14.19
C PRO A 184 -0.80 2.04 -15.02
N THR A 185 -1.04 3.24 -14.47
CA THR A 185 -0.95 4.53 -15.15
C THR A 185 0.31 5.34 -14.81
N ASN A 186 1.07 4.91 -13.80
CA ASN A 186 2.29 5.59 -13.34
C ASN A 186 3.42 4.58 -13.07
N PRO A 187 4.71 5.03 -13.00
CA PRO A 187 5.84 4.12 -12.81
C PRO A 187 5.78 3.30 -11.52
N TYR A 188 5.29 3.88 -10.41
CA TYR A 188 5.10 3.15 -9.16
C TYR A 188 4.11 2.00 -9.34
N ALA A 189 2.89 2.29 -9.83
CA ALA A 189 1.86 1.29 -10.06
C ALA A 189 2.34 0.19 -11.03
N ALA A 190 3.07 0.57 -12.08
CA ALA A 190 3.66 -0.37 -13.03
C ALA A 190 4.65 -1.33 -12.36
N THR A 191 5.52 -0.82 -11.44
CA THR A 191 6.44 -1.71 -10.70
C THR A 191 5.73 -2.62 -9.72
N LYS A 192 4.62 -2.17 -9.10
CA LYS A 192 3.79 -3.01 -8.22
C LYS A 192 3.07 -4.11 -9.01
N ALA A 193 2.50 -3.79 -10.18
CA ALA A 193 1.88 -4.77 -11.07
C ALA A 193 2.90 -5.81 -11.58
N ALA A 194 4.11 -5.38 -11.93
CA ALA A 194 5.20 -6.28 -12.35
C ALA A 194 5.62 -7.22 -11.21
N ALA A 195 5.81 -6.69 -10.00
CA ALA A 195 6.15 -7.48 -8.81
C ALA A 195 5.04 -8.50 -8.47
N GLU A 196 3.78 -8.09 -8.56
CA GLU A 196 2.63 -8.98 -8.39
C GLU A 196 2.60 -10.10 -9.43
N ALA A 197 2.83 -9.78 -10.70
CA ALA A 197 2.88 -10.77 -11.77
C ALA A 197 3.97 -11.82 -11.51
N ILE A 198 5.17 -11.39 -11.06
CA ILE A 198 6.24 -12.29 -10.63
C ILE A 198 5.78 -13.16 -9.46
N ALA A 199 5.24 -12.56 -8.38
CA ALA A 199 4.80 -13.30 -7.21
C ALA A 199 3.74 -14.37 -7.56
N ARG A 200 2.75 -14.03 -8.39
CA ARG A 200 1.74 -14.96 -8.86
C ARG A 200 2.32 -16.08 -9.73
N SER A 201 3.36 -15.80 -10.52
CA SER A 201 4.02 -16.84 -11.34
C SER A 201 4.64 -17.93 -10.45
N TYR A 202 5.10 -17.61 -9.25
CA TYR A 202 5.64 -18.57 -8.28
C TYR A 202 4.56 -19.53 -7.76
N TRP A 203 3.34 -19.06 -7.55
CA TRP A 203 2.20 -19.93 -7.25
C TRP A 203 1.92 -20.90 -8.40
N PHE A 204 1.80 -20.39 -9.63
CA PHE A 204 1.45 -21.23 -10.77
C PHE A 204 2.55 -22.22 -11.13
N SER A 205 3.81 -21.79 -11.18
CA SER A 205 4.93 -22.60 -11.65
C SER A 205 5.52 -23.51 -10.58
N PHE A 206 5.62 -23.03 -9.34
CA PHE A 206 6.33 -23.72 -8.27
C PHE A 206 5.42 -24.19 -7.13
N LYS A 207 4.11 -23.89 -7.20
CA LYS A 207 3.15 -24.16 -6.11
C LYS A 207 3.55 -23.53 -4.78
N MET A 208 4.33 -22.45 -4.83
CA MET A 208 4.68 -21.66 -3.66
C MET A 208 3.42 -20.99 -3.12
N PRO A 209 3.11 -21.08 -1.81
CA PRO A 209 1.85 -20.55 -1.23
C PRO A 209 1.88 -19.02 -1.15
N VAL A 210 1.54 -18.36 -2.25
CA VAL A 210 1.51 -16.89 -2.40
C VAL A 210 0.09 -16.38 -2.29
N ILE A 211 -0.10 -15.33 -1.50
CA ILE A 211 -1.31 -14.51 -1.45
C ILE A 211 -0.92 -13.08 -1.86
N VAL A 212 -1.77 -12.41 -2.63
CA VAL A 212 -1.57 -11.01 -3.02
C VAL A 212 -2.65 -10.15 -2.35
N THR A 213 -2.29 -8.93 -1.95
CA THR A 213 -3.25 -7.94 -1.45
C THR A 213 -3.16 -6.66 -2.26
N ARG A 214 -4.28 -5.98 -2.52
CA ARG A 214 -4.36 -4.67 -3.16
C ARG A 214 -5.13 -3.73 -2.25
N GLY A 215 -4.50 -2.67 -1.76
CA GLY A 215 -5.07 -1.78 -0.76
C GLY A 215 -5.41 -0.41 -1.29
N ASN A 216 -6.50 0.19 -0.78
CA ASN A 216 -6.83 1.61 -0.94
C ASN A 216 -5.78 2.53 -0.27
N ASN A 217 -6.01 3.85 -0.37
CA ASN A 217 -5.17 4.83 0.28
C ASN A 217 -5.28 4.71 1.81
N VAL A 218 -4.21 4.24 2.42
CA VAL A 218 -4.14 4.08 3.89
C VAL A 218 -3.71 5.39 4.53
N TYR A 219 -4.32 5.74 5.69
CA TYR A 219 -3.92 6.89 6.50
C TYR A 219 -3.89 6.54 7.98
N GLY A 220 -3.15 7.32 8.76
CA GLY A 220 -3.06 7.13 10.21
C GLY A 220 -1.74 7.57 10.83
N PRO A 221 -1.52 7.27 12.12
CA PRO A 221 -0.24 7.42 12.81
C PRO A 221 0.91 6.73 12.06
N HIS A 222 2.14 7.21 12.24
CA HIS A 222 3.39 6.71 11.63
C HIS A 222 3.56 7.01 10.13
N GLN A 223 2.56 7.60 9.45
CA GLN A 223 2.67 7.90 8.02
C GLN A 223 3.62 9.07 7.78
N TYR A 224 4.62 8.90 6.89
CA TYR A 224 5.53 9.98 6.53
C TYR A 224 4.77 11.13 5.84
N PRO A 225 5.07 12.41 6.15
CA PRO A 225 4.24 13.56 5.74
C PRO A 225 4.42 14.01 4.28
N GLU A 226 4.76 13.09 3.38
CA GLU A 226 4.69 13.31 1.93
C GLU A 226 3.28 13.07 1.36
N LYS A 227 2.43 12.31 2.07
CA LYS A 227 1.06 11.98 1.64
C LYS A 227 0.07 13.05 2.12
N VAL A 228 -1.08 13.16 1.44
CA VAL A 228 -2.06 14.24 1.59
C VAL A 228 -2.44 14.50 3.05
N ILE A 229 -2.99 13.50 3.77
CA ILE A 229 -3.46 13.67 5.14
C ILE A 229 -2.33 14.09 6.10
N PRO A 230 -1.22 13.36 6.21
CA PRO A 230 -0.15 13.76 7.12
C PRO A 230 0.51 15.09 6.74
N LYS A 231 0.67 15.38 5.44
CA LYS A 231 1.18 16.66 4.94
C LYS A 231 0.29 17.82 5.43
N PHE A 232 -1.01 17.71 5.22
CA PHE A 232 -1.95 18.76 5.61
C PHE A 232 -1.98 18.95 7.13
N VAL A 233 -2.01 17.87 7.91
CA VAL A 233 -1.95 17.99 9.38
C VAL A 233 -0.67 18.71 9.83
N ARG A 234 0.50 18.33 9.29
CA ARG A 234 1.77 18.99 9.66
C ARG A 234 1.84 20.45 9.23
N ARG A 235 1.32 20.79 8.05
CA ARG A 235 1.23 22.19 7.60
C ARG A 235 0.31 23.00 8.53
N LEU A 236 -0.89 22.48 8.82
CA LEU A 236 -1.85 23.15 9.70
C LEU A 236 -1.31 23.34 11.13
N VAL A 237 -0.62 22.36 11.68
CA VAL A 237 0.05 22.51 13.00
C VAL A 237 1.13 23.60 12.96
N LYS A 238 1.73 23.87 11.79
CA LYS A 238 2.69 24.98 11.58
C LYS A 238 2.01 26.28 11.10
N GLU A 239 0.70 26.42 11.22
CA GLU A 239 -0.09 27.57 10.72
C GLU A 239 0.11 27.83 9.21
N GLN A 240 0.40 26.79 8.43
CA GLN A 240 0.57 26.87 6.98
C GLN A 240 -0.67 26.32 6.26
N PRO A 241 -1.08 26.88 5.09
CA PRO A 241 -2.24 26.39 4.36
C PRO A 241 -2.03 25.03 3.74
N CYS A 242 -3.10 24.25 3.57
CA CYS A 242 -3.14 23.02 2.78
C CYS A 242 -2.94 23.34 1.30
N CYS A 243 -1.98 22.70 0.62
CA CYS A 243 -1.74 22.87 -0.81
C CYS A 243 -2.66 21.94 -1.61
N ILE A 244 -3.67 22.47 -2.26
CA ILE A 244 -4.58 21.75 -3.14
C ILE A 244 -4.04 21.77 -4.56
N HIS A 245 -3.74 20.60 -5.12
CA HIS A 245 -3.32 20.44 -6.51
C HIS A 245 -4.54 20.56 -7.44
N GLY A 246 -4.43 21.39 -8.49
CA GLY A 246 -5.54 21.65 -9.40
C GLY A 246 -6.74 22.26 -8.68
N ASP A 247 -7.92 21.73 -8.90
CA ASP A 247 -9.18 22.14 -8.25
C ASP A 247 -9.52 21.32 -6.98
N GLY A 248 -8.75 20.27 -6.69
CA GLY A 248 -8.95 19.39 -5.55
C GLY A 248 -10.08 18.37 -5.70
N SER A 249 -10.61 18.19 -6.91
CA SER A 249 -11.74 17.28 -7.20
C SER A 249 -11.33 15.78 -7.24
N ASN A 250 -10.04 15.48 -7.39
CA ASN A 250 -9.55 14.10 -7.33
C ASN A 250 -9.97 13.44 -6.01
N SER A 251 -10.62 12.29 -6.11
CA SER A 251 -11.12 11.55 -4.95
C SER A 251 -10.34 10.26 -4.66
N ARG A 252 -10.35 9.85 -3.41
CA ARG A 252 -9.74 8.60 -2.95
C ARG A 252 -10.63 7.95 -1.89
N HIS A 253 -10.59 6.63 -1.85
CA HIS A 253 -11.11 5.87 -0.71
C HIS A 253 -10.01 5.78 0.36
N PHE A 254 -10.28 6.32 1.54
CA PHE A 254 -9.32 6.41 2.62
C PHE A 254 -9.65 5.41 3.72
N ILE A 255 -8.75 4.46 3.96
CA ILE A 255 -8.92 3.44 5.00
C ILE A 255 -7.93 3.66 6.15
N TYR A 256 -8.43 3.55 7.40
CA TYR A 256 -7.61 3.72 8.59
C TYR A 256 -6.61 2.57 8.76
N VAL A 257 -5.38 2.89 9.12
CA VAL A 257 -4.27 1.90 9.20
C VAL A 257 -4.53 0.77 10.18
N GLY A 258 -5.28 1.02 11.26
CA GLY A 258 -5.66 -0.02 12.22
C GLY A 258 -6.54 -1.11 11.60
N ASP A 259 -7.47 -0.72 10.71
CA ASP A 259 -8.31 -1.66 9.98
C ASP A 259 -7.51 -2.43 8.93
N VAL A 260 -6.54 -1.78 8.30
CA VAL A 260 -5.61 -2.45 7.37
C VAL A 260 -4.75 -3.48 8.10
N ALA A 261 -4.23 -3.17 9.28
CA ALA A 261 -3.49 -4.14 10.09
C ALA A 261 -4.37 -5.35 10.49
N ALA A 262 -5.66 -5.10 10.78
CA ALA A 262 -6.63 -6.17 11.02
C ALA A 262 -6.93 -7.00 9.76
N ALA A 263 -6.95 -6.37 8.57
CA ALA A 263 -7.09 -7.07 7.30
C ALA A 263 -5.93 -8.04 7.06
N PHE A 264 -4.69 -7.58 7.27
CA PHE A 264 -3.50 -8.45 7.15
C PHE A 264 -3.51 -9.60 8.14
N ASP A 265 -3.96 -9.37 9.37
CA ASP A 265 -4.13 -10.41 10.39
C ASP A 265 -5.16 -11.47 9.92
N THR A 266 -6.31 -11.04 9.40
CA THR A 266 -7.33 -11.95 8.84
C THR A 266 -6.79 -12.72 7.64
N ILE A 267 -6.12 -12.06 6.70
CA ILE A 267 -5.53 -12.70 5.50
C ILE A 267 -4.42 -13.68 5.90
N LEU A 268 -3.60 -13.33 6.90
CA LEU A 268 -2.55 -14.20 7.41
C LEU A 268 -3.10 -15.53 7.89
N HIS A 269 -4.22 -15.54 8.60
CA HIS A 269 -4.78 -16.75 9.22
C HIS A 269 -5.81 -17.46 8.34
N SER A 270 -6.63 -16.72 7.60
CA SER A 270 -7.79 -17.24 6.88
C SER A 270 -7.70 -17.09 5.36
N GLY A 271 -6.67 -16.39 4.85
CA GLY A 271 -6.49 -16.22 3.40
C GLY A 271 -6.16 -17.55 2.72
N VAL A 272 -6.60 -17.68 1.48
CA VAL A 272 -6.39 -18.87 0.64
C VAL A 272 -5.18 -18.64 -0.27
N ASP A 273 -4.26 -19.59 -0.28
CA ASP A 273 -3.06 -19.52 -1.10
C ASP A 273 -3.42 -19.48 -2.60
N GLY A 274 -2.73 -18.63 -3.35
CA GLY A 274 -3.00 -18.37 -4.77
C GLY A 274 -4.03 -17.27 -5.03
N GLU A 275 -4.74 -16.80 -4.00
CA GLU A 275 -5.78 -15.79 -4.12
C GLU A 275 -5.24 -14.36 -4.02
N VAL A 276 -6.02 -13.43 -4.56
CA VAL A 276 -5.84 -11.98 -4.41
C VAL A 276 -6.95 -11.45 -3.53
N TYR A 277 -6.66 -10.49 -2.65
CA TYR A 277 -7.64 -9.84 -1.78
C TYR A 277 -7.52 -8.31 -1.89
N ASN A 278 -8.63 -7.65 -2.22
CA ASN A 278 -8.76 -6.21 -2.12
C ASN A 278 -8.98 -5.80 -0.66
N ILE A 279 -8.26 -4.79 -0.18
CA ILE A 279 -8.39 -4.21 1.16
C ILE A 279 -8.85 -2.76 0.98
N GLY A 280 -10.14 -2.52 1.04
CA GLY A 280 -10.75 -1.22 0.78
C GLY A 280 -11.93 -0.92 1.71
N CYS A 281 -12.43 0.30 1.57
CA CYS A 281 -13.61 0.81 2.24
C CYS A 281 -14.44 1.64 1.25
N ASP A 282 -15.65 2.03 1.67
CA ASP A 282 -16.56 2.85 0.87
C ASP A 282 -16.45 4.36 1.18
N ASP A 283 -15.54 4.76 2.09
CA ASP A 283 -15.32 6.16 2.49
C ASP A 283 -14.52 6.91 1.42
N GLU A 284 -15.23 7.49 0.46
CA GLU A 284 -14.65 8.29 -0.62
C GLU A 284 -14.68 9.79 -0.28
N HIS A 285 -13.53 10.45 -0.41
CA HIS A 285 -13.38 11.88 -0.18
C HIS A 285 -12.50 12.53 -1.24
N THR A 286 -12.90 13.73 -1.67
CA THR A 286 -12.04 14.59 -2.49
C THR A 286 -10.90 15.18 -1.65
N ASN A 287 -9.81 15.57 -2.30
CA ASN A 287 -8.68 16.22 -1.62
C ASN A 287 -9.12 17.52 -0.92
N LEU A 288 -10.05 18.26 -1.51
CA LEU A 288 -10.60 19.49 -0.94
C LEU A 288 -11.45 19.20 0.31
N GLU A 289 -12.29 18.16 0.29
CA GLU A 289 -13.07 17.73 1.47
C GLU A 289 -12.16 17.30 2.61
N VAL A 290 -11.11 16.54 2.31
CA VAL A 290 -10.08 16.14 3.31
C VAL A 290 -9.43 17.36 3.92
N ALA A 291 -9.02 18.36 3.10
CA ALA A 291 -8.41 19.59 3.62
C ALA A 291 -9.36 20.33 4.56
N ARG A 292 -10.63 20.54 4.17
CA ARG A 292 -11.64 21.22 5.00
C ARG A 292 -11.91 20.48 6.32
N LYS A 293 -12.02 19.14 6.28
CA LYS A 293 -12.16 18.32 7.50
C LYS A 293 -10.95 18.47 8.43
N LEU A 294 -9.74 18.50 7.88
CA LEU A 294 -8.51 18.66 8.66
C LEU A 294 -8.37 20.07 9.24
N VAL A 295 -8.73 21.12 8.49
CA VAL A 295 -8.76 22.50 9.04
C VAL A 295 -9.65 22.56 10.28
N ARG A 296 -10.87 22.02 10.20
CA ARG A 296 -11.80 21.97 11.35
C ARG A 296 -11.25 21.16 12.53
N ALA A 297 -10.56 20.04 12.25
CA ALA A 297 -10.00 19.18 13.30
C ALA A 297 -8.77 19.79 14.00
N VAL A 298 -7.96 20.57 13.28
CA VAL A 298 -6.74 21.20 13.81
C VAL A 298 -7.05 22.56 14.43
N HIS A 299 -7.91 23.36 13.79
CA HIS A 299 -8.30 24.73 14.14
C HIS A 299 -9.82 24.87 14.24
N PRO A 300 -10.45 24.31 15.30
CA PRO A 300 -11.91 24.33 15.45
C PRO A 300 -12.51 25.75 15.52
N ASP A 301 -11.71 26.73 15.94
CA ASP A 301 -12.13 28.14 16.04
C ASP A 301 -12.13 28.87 14.67
N ARG A 302 -11.58 28.25 13.61
CA ARG A 302 -11.55 28.77 12.24
C ARG A 302 -12.50 27.97 11.33
N ALA A 303 -13.78 27.93 11.68
CA ALA A 303 -14.76 27.02 11.06
C ALA A 303 -14.99 27.22 9.53
N GLU A 304 -14.69 28.40 8.98
CA GLU A 304 -14.76 28.67 7.54
C GLU A 304 -13.41 28.54 6.83
N GLY A 305 -12.30 28.50 7.53
CA GLY A 305 -10.90 28.17 7.23
C GLY A 305 -10.39 28.17 5.78
N ASP A 306 -11.06 28.88 4.85
CA ASP A 306 -10.61 28.98 3.45
C ASP A 306 -9.28 29.74 3.33
N ASP A 307 -8.89 30.53 4.34
CA ASP A 307 -7.57 31.16 4.48
C ASP A 307 -6.42 30.13 4.70
N LEU A 308 -6.77 28.93 5.12
CA LEU A 308 -5.84 27.80 5.30
C LEU A 308 -5.88 26.81 4.11
N ILE A 309 -6.42 27.22 2.97
CA ILE A 309 -6.44 26.45 1.72
C ILE A 309 -5.76 27.26 0.61
N GLU A 310 -4.73 26.71 -0.01
CA GLU A 310 -3.98 27.30 -1.11
C GLU A 310 -4.05 26.38 -2.33
N TYR A 311 -4.46 26.93 -3.48
CA TYR A 311 -4.47 26.18 -4.74
C TYR A 311 -3.12 26.33 -5.44
N VAL A 312 -2.57 25.20 -5.87
CA VAL A 312 -1.27 25.13 -6.57
C VAL A 312 -1.43 24.39 -7.90
N PRO A 313 -0.52 24.57 -8.88
CA PRO A 313 -0.56 23.82 -10.13
C PRO A 313 -0.67 22.32 -9.89
N ASP A 314 -1.41 21.59 -10.74
CA ASP A 314 -1.50 20.14 -10.64
C ASP A 314 -0.17 19.48 -11.07
N ARG A 315 0.01 18.23 -10.69
CA ARG A 315 1.15 17.40 -11.12
C ARG A 315 0.93 16.97 -12.59
N PRO A 316 2.03 16.53 -13.28
CA PRO A 316 1.94 16.15 -14.70
C PRO A 316 0.93 15.06 -14.99
N PHE A 317 0.69 14.16 -14.04
CA PHE A 317 -0.33 13.12 -14.11
C PHE A 317 -0.92 12.86 -12.72
N ASN A 318 -2.23 12.81 -12.65
CA ASN A 318 -2.97 12.59 -11.41
C ASN A 318 -4.22 11.77 -11.71
N ASP A 319 -4.25 10.52 -11.25
CA ASP A 319 -5.42 9.65 -11.42
C ASP A 319 -6.65 10.29 -10.76
N VAL A 320 -7.80 10.13 -11.40
CA VAL A 320 -9.06 10.74 -10.95
C VAL A 320 -9.56 10.05 -9.69
N ARG A 321 -9.64 8.71 -9.71
CA ARG A 321 -10.28 7.90 -8.68
C ARG A 321 -9.71 6.49 -8.64
N TYR A 322 -9.72 5.85 -7.45
CA TYR A 322 -9.50 4.41 -7.29
C TYR A 322 -10.64 3.84 -6.45
N TYR A 323 -11.36 2.83 -6.98
CA TYR A 323 -12.47 2.18 -6.30
C TYR A 323 -12.41 0.67 -6.46
N ILE A 324 -12.31 -0.06 -5.34
CA ILE A 324 -12.14 -1.51 -5.29
C ILE A 324 -13.23 -2.18 -4.46
N ASP A 325 -13.64 -3.39 -4.86
CA ASP A 325 -14.61 -4.24 -4.15
C ASP A 325 -13.86 -5.15 -3.17
N SER A 326 -14.18 -5.08 -1.89
CA SER A 326 -13.59 -5.90 -0.82
C SER A 326 -14.50 -7.04 -0.33
N THR A 327 -15.57 -7.35 -1.06
CA THR A 327 -16.56 -8.39 -0.68
C THR A 327 -15.90 -9.74 -0.40
N LYS A 328 -14.85 -10.08 -1.14
CA LYS A 328 -14.09 -11.32 -0.96
C LYS A 328 -13.39 -11.38 0.41
N LEU A 329 -12.79 -10.28 0.84
CA LEU A 329 -12.18 -10.17 2.16
C LEU A 329 -13.23 -10.14 3.27
N HIS A 330 -14.38 -9.47 3.02
CA HIS A 330 -15.52 -9.48 3.95
C HIS A 330 -16.03 -10.91 4.22
N ALA A 331 -15.97 -11.78 3.22
CA ALA A 331 -16.36 -13.20 3.38
C ALA A 331 -15.42 -13.99 4.31
N LEU A 332 -14.20 -13.50 4.59
CA LEU A 332 -13.30 -14.04 5.60
C LEU A 332 -13.57 -13.49 7.02
N GLY A 333 -14.59 -12.63 7.18
CA GLY A 333 -14.99 -12.07 8.47
C GLY A 333 -14.38 -10.70 8.81
N TRP A 334 -13.54 -10.11 7.94
CA TRP A 334 -13.04 -8.77 8.13
C TRP A 334 -13.96 -7.71 7.52
N LYS A 335 -14.06 -6.56 8.21
CA LYS A 335 -14.65 -5.31 7.69
C LYS A 335 -13.93 -4.13 8.34
N PRO A 336 -13.83 -2.96 7.66
CA PRO A 336 -13.38 -1.75 8.31
C PRO A 336 -14.39 -1.35 9.39
N VAL A 337 -13.90 -0.90 10.55
CA VAL A 337 -14.72 -0.54 11.71
C VAL A 337 -14.51 0.90 12.18
N VAL A 338 -13.41 1.54 11.75
CA VAL A 338 -13.08 2.92 12.11
C VAL A 338 -13.62 3.85 11.02
N SER A 339 -14.54 4.77 11.39
CA SER A 339 -15.03 5.79 10.45
C SER A 339 -13.93 6.77 10.05
N PHE A 340 -14.09 7.45 8.91
CA PHE A 340 -13.10 8.43 8.44
C PHE A 340 -12.88 9.54 9.48
N GLU A 341 -13.93 10.06 10.08
CA GLU A 341 -13.87 11.10 11.12
C GLU A 341 -13.10 10.65 12.36
N GLU A 342 -13.39 9.43 12.85
CA GLU A 342 -12.66 8.86 13.99
C GLU A 342 -11.18 8.63 13.68
N GLY A 343 -10.88 8.09 12.51
CA GLY A 343 -9.52 7.87 12.06
C GLY A 343 -8.74 9.18 11.88
N LEU A 344 -9.39 10.24 11.34
CA LEU A 344 -8.79 11.58 11.24
C LEU A 344 -8.48 12.15 12.62
N ALA A 345 -9.41 12.05 13.57
CA ALA A 345 -9.20 12.56 14.93
C ALA A 345 -7.98 11.88 15.60
N LYS A 346 -7.88 10.55 15.52
CA LYS A 346 -6.73 9.78 16.01
C LYS A 346 -5.43 10.19 15.32
N THR A 347 -5.48 10.43 14.01
CA THR A 347 -4.32 10.84 13.22
C THR A 347 -3.84 12.24 13.63
N VAL A 348 -4.75 13.21 13.69
CA VAL A 348 -4.44 14.58 14.13
C VAL A 348 -3.87 14.61 15.54
N GLU A 349 -4.46 13.86 16.48
CA GLU A 349 -3.99 13.75 17.85
C GLU A 349 -2.55 13.23 17.92
N TRP A 350 -2.23 12.20 17.12
CA TRP A 350 -0.88 11.65 17.04
C TRP A 350 0.12 12.68 16.50
N TYR A 351 -0.21 13.37 15.40
CA TYR A 351 0.69 14.37 14.79
C TYR A 351 0.89 15.61 15.65
N LYS A 352 -0.05 15.96 16.52
CA LYS A 352 0.12 17.03 17.53
C LYS A 352 1.11 16.66 18.63
N LYS A 353 1.31 15.36 18.90
CA LYS A 353 2.16 14.85 19.97
C LYS A 353 3.53 14.36 19.50
N VAL A 354 3.64 13.91 18.24
CA VAL A 354 4.85 13.32 17.69
C VAL A 354 5.97 14.36 17.60
N SER A 355 7.20 13.96 17.97
CA SER A 355 8.36 14.82 17.89
C SER A 355 8.71 15.22 16.45
N ALA A 356 9.45 16.33 16.29
CA ALA A 356 9.85 16.81 14.97
C ALA A 356 10.88 15.87 14.31
N ASP A 357 11.64 15.17 15.12
CA ASP A 357 12.73 14.23 14.77
C ASP A 357 12.29 12.75 14.74
N TRP A 358 10.98 12.50 14.71
CA TRP A 358 10.44 11.11 14.59
C TRP A 358 11.02 10.33 13.42
N TRP A 359 11.32 11.01 12.33
CA TRP A 359 12.08 10.48 11.21
C TRP A 359 13.47 11.11 11.20
N ASP A 360 14.51 10.32 11.03
CA ASP A 360 15.93 10.74 11.03
C ASP A 360 16.23 11.84 10.01
N ILE A 361 15.43 11.90 8.94
CA ILE A 361 15.51 12.94 7.90
C ILE A 361 14.40 13.95 8.14
N GLY A 362 14.77 15.23 8.17
CA GLY A 362 13.81 16.32 8.37
C GLY A 362 12.67 16.29 7.34
N THR A 363 11.46 16.61 7.80
CA THR A 363 10.23 16.51 7.01
C THR A 363 9.91 17.75 6.19
N ASP A 364 10.71 18.82 6.25
CA ASP A 364 10.37 20.11 5.62
C ASP A 364 10.26 20.04 4.10
N SER A 365 11.11 19.26 3.43
CA SER A 365 10.99 19.04 1.98
C SER A 365 9.71 18.32 1.58
N ALA A 366 9.22 17.41 2.44
CA ALA A 366 7.96 16.69 2.22
C ALA A 366 6.73 17.61 2.34
N LEU A 367 6.85 18.72 3.08
CA LEU A 367 5.76 19.68 3.26
C LEU A 367 5.64 20.69 2.12
N ALA A 368 6.60 20.74 1.19
CA ALA A 368 6.49 21.60 0.00
C ALA A 368 5.27 21.22 -0.85
N ALA A 369 4.73 22.17 -1.61
CA ALA A 369 3.59 21.92 -2.49
C ALA A 369 3.92 20.79 -3.49
N HIS A 370 5.09 20.87 -4.13
CA HIS A 370 5.67 19.82 -4.97
C HIS A 370 6.98 19.34 -4.35
N PRO A 371 6.96 18.25 -3.55
CA PRO A 371 8.17 17.76 -2.89
C PRO A 371 9.22 17.31 -3.91
N THR A 372 10.45 17.74 -3.69
CA THR A 372 11.60 17.13 -4.37
C THR A 372 12.12 15.97 -3.54
N PRO A 373 12.60 14.87 -4.16
CA PRO A 373 13.22 13.77 -3.42
C PRO A 373 14.35 14.29 -2.50
N PRO A 374 14.51 13.73 -1.28
CA PRO A 374 15.63 14.08 -0.41
C PRO A 374 16.97 13.91 -1.13
N ALA A 375 17.89 14.85 -0.94
CA ALA A 375 19.26 14.75 -1.46
C ALA A 375 19.93 13.48 -0.89
N GLY A 376 20.35 12.57 -1.75
CA GLY A 376 20.90 11.25 -1.39
C GLY A 376 20.18 10.08 -2.04
N VAL A 377 18.99 10.27 -2.59
CA VAL A 377 18.36 9.33 -3.53
C VAL A 377 18.96 9.62 -4.92
N SER A 378 20.31 9.44 -5.05
CA SER A 378 21.00 9.79 -6.28
C SER A 378 20.78 8.71 -7.34
N ASN A 379 20.40 9.15 -8.52
CA ASN A 379 20.46 8.41 -9.77
C ASN A 379 21.90 8.03 -10.12
N SER A 380 22.42 6.93 -9.61
CA SER A 380 23.73 6.45 -10.03
C SER A 380 23.76 5.89 -11.47
N LEU A 381 22.61 5.77 -12.13
CA LEU A 381 22.49 5.24 -13.49
C LEU A 381 22.01 6.24 -14.56
N VAL A 382 21.69 7.49 -14.20
CA VAL A 382 21.13 8.49 -15.15
C VAL A 382 22.10 9.62 -15.48
N GLN A 383 23.35 9.57 -15.02
CA GLN A 383 24.32 10.63 -15.33
C GLN A 383 24.81 10.66 -16.80
N ASP A 384 24.46 9.69 -17.63
CA ASP A 384 25.00 9.55 -18.99
C ASP A 384 23.94 9.45 -20.12
N VAL A 385 22.73 9.93 -19.95
CA VAL A 385 21.80 10.07 -21.09
C VAL A 385 21.91 11.49 -21.64
N PRO A 386 22.49 11.69 -22.85
CA PRO A 386 22.56 13.01 -23.46
C PRO A 386 21.14 13.55 -23.70
N SER A 387 20.87 14.79 -23.30
CA SER A 387 19.63 15.52 -23.54
C SER A 387 19.45 15.86 -25.02
N LYS A 388 19.33 14.83 -25.88
CA LYS A 388 18.96 14.97 -27.29
C LYS A 388 18.21 13.71 -27.73
N LEU A 389 16.92 13.78 -27.65
CA LEU A 389 15.96 13.15 -28.58
C LEU A 389 14.80 14.14 -28.75
#